data_121ce7be2b2e55139dcecc1d5f6723e6
#
_entry.id   121ce7be2b2e55139dcecc1d5f6723e6
#
_cell.length_a   1.000
_cell.length_b   1.000
_cell.length_c   1.000
_cell.angle_alpha   90.00
_cell.angle_beta   90.00
_cell.angle_gamma   90.00
#
_symmetry.space_group_name_H-M   'P 1'
#
loop_
_entity.id
_entity.type
_entity.pdbx_description
1 polymer ?
#
loop_
_entity_poly.entity_id
_entity_poly.type
_entity_poly.pdbx_seq_one_letter_code
_entity_poly.pdbx_strand_id
1 'polypeptide(L)'
;MNMQLYKRFCQEEFNEHGTLTRFSIHHPDNFNFAYDVMDVLAAEEPDSEALVWCNVAGEERRFTYGELGELSNRTANALRRAGVNKGDRVMLMLKRHHEYWTTILALHKLGAVAVPATHMLTVKDIVYRVQAASIKAVVCTPEGELADYVAEARKVCPTLTIPCIVRQPKE
;
A
#
# COMPACT_ATOMS: atom_id res chain seq x y z
N MET A 1 -5.49 21.53 6.67
CA MET A 1 -5.39 20.57 5.56
C MET A 1 -5.45 21.31 4.23
N ASN A 2 -4.38 21.26 3.48
CA ASN A 2 -4.35 21.91 2.15
C ASN A 2 -5.17 21.09 1.15
N MET A 3 -6.48 21.22 1.19
CA MET A 3 -7.44 20.60 0.27
C MET A 3 -7.23 20.98 -1.21
N GLN A 4 -6.20 21.78 -1.51
CA GLN A 4 -5.93 22.29 -2.86
C GLN A 4 -4.83 21.52 -3.60
N LEU A 5 -4.16 20.55 -2.93
CA LEU A 5 -3.06 19.81 -3.56
C LEU A 5 -3.50 19.07 -4.83
N TYR A 6 -4.72 18.48 -4.83
CA TYR A 6 -5.27 17.80 -6.00
C TYR A 6 -5.35 18.72 -7.24
N LYS A 7 -5.53 20.03 -7.05
CA LYS A 7 -5.58 21.03 -8.15
C LYS A 7 -4.26 21.13 -8.92
N ARG A 8 -3.16 20.65 -8.36
CA ARG A 8 -1.89 20.52 -9.11
C ARG A 8 -1.98 19.47 -10.22
N PHE A 9 -2.91 18.51 -10.09
CA PHE A 9 -3.08 17.36 -10.97
C PHE A 9 -4.45 17.27 -11.61
N CYS A 10 -5.41 18.10 -11.18
CA CYS A 10 -6.79 18.08 -11.65
C CYS A 10 -7.25 19.46 -12.05
N GLN A 11 -7.96 19.53 -13.17
CA GLN A 11 -8.66 20.73 -13.63
C GLN A 11 -10.15 20.45 -13.64
N GLU A 12 -10.91 21.36 -13.03
CA GLU A 12 -12.35 21.31 -12.90
C GLU A 12 -12.97 22.53 -13.58
N GLU A 13 -14.03 22.33 -14.36
CA GLU A 13 -14.83 23.37 -14.96
C GLU A 13 -16.28 23.26 -14.44
N PHE A 14 -16.84 24.37 -13.99
CA PHE A 14 -18.20 24.43 -13.45
C PHE A 14 -19.03 25.38 -14.31
N ASN A 15 -20.32 25.09 -14.48
CA ASN A 15 -21.26 26.02 -15.09
C ASN A 15 -21.72 27.10 -14.10
N GLU A 16 -22.55 28.02 -14.55
CA GLU A 16 -23.11 29.12 -13.76
C GLU A 16 -23.96 28.68 -12.55
N HIS A 17 -24.41 27.43 -12.53
CA HIS A 17 -25.16 26.82 -11.43
C HIS A 17 -24.28 26.02 -10.46
N GLY A 18 -22.95 26.05 -10.62
CA GLY A 18 -22.00 25.32 -9.77
C GLY A 18 -21.96 23.80 -10.06
N THR A 19 -22.50 23.35 -11.19
CA THR A 19 -22.44 21.94 -11.60
C THR A 19 -21.12 21.69 -12.32
N LEU A 20 -20.40 20.62 -11.93
CA LEU A 20 -19.18 20.18 -12.60
C LEU A 20 -19.52 19.75 -14.04
N THR A 21 -18.95 20.43 -15.04
CA THR A 21 -19.17 20.18 -16.46
C THR A 21 -17.99 19.45 -17.12
N ARG A 22 -16.79 19.65 -16.59
CA ARG A 22 -15.58 19.00 -17.08
C ARG A 22 -14.62 18.70 -15.95
N PHE A 23 -14.00 17.53 -16.03
CA PHE A 23 -12.92 17.12 -15.14
C PHE A 23 -11.78 16.52 -15.97
N SER A 24 -10.58 17.00 -15.79
CA SER A 24 -9.39 16.44 -16.45
C SER A 24 -8.24 16.24 -15.46
N ILE A 25 -7.47 15.18 -15.68
CA ILE A 25 -6.29 14.86 -14.88
C ILE A 25 -5.05 15.19 -15.71
N HIS A 26 -4.12 15.93 -15.10
CA HIS A 26 -2.83 16.27 -15.66
C HIS A 26 -1.75 15.76 -14.72
N HIS A 27 -0.86 14.94 -15.22
CA HIS A 27 0.26 14.40 -14.43
C HIS A 27 1.52 14.32 -15.29
N PRO A 28 2.72 14.46 -14.71
CA PRO A 28 3.95 14.17 -15.41
C PRO A 28 4.07 12.67 -15.68
N ASP A 29 4.85 12.28 -16.69
CA ASP A 29 5.05 10.87 -17.06
C ASP A 29 5.63 10.02 -15.94
N ASN A 30 6.36 10.64 -15.02
CA ASN A 30 6.96 10.00 -13.85
C ASN A 30 6.16 10.18 -12.56
N PHE A 31 4.86 10.54 -12.66
CA PHE A 31 4.02 10.74 -11.48
C PHE A 31 4.04 9.52 -10.56
N ASN A 32 4.21 9.79 -9.27
CA ASN A 32 4.17 8.77 -8.22
C ASN A 32 3.40 9.29 -7.01
N PHE A 33 2.24 8.72 -6.75
CA PHE A 33 1.37 9.17 -5.66
C PHE A 33 2.08 9.28 -4.30
N ALA A 34 3.00 8.37 -3.99
CA ALA A 34 3.70 8.42 -2.71
C ALA A 34 4.66 9.61 -2.63
N TYR A 35 5.33 9.99 -3.73
CA TYR A 35 6.24 11.13 -3.76
C TYR A 35 5.52 12.45 -4.03
N ASP A 36 4.63 12.48 -5.04
CA ASP A 36 4.03 13.72 -5.53
C ASP A 36 2.85 14.20 -4.70
N VAL A 37 2.26 13.31 -3.88
CA VAL A 37 1.13 13.63 -3.00
C VAL A 37 1.50 13.43 -1.54
N MET A 38 1.82 12.20 -1.13
CA MET A 38 1.97 11.87 0.29
C MET A 38 3.22 12.50 0.92
N ASP A 39 4.37 12.48 0.24
CA ASP A 39 5.59 13.10 0.75
C ASP A 39 5.51 14.63 0.70
N VAL A 40 4.77 15.21 -0.25
CA VAL A 40 4.48 16.65 -0.25
C VAL A 40 3.64 17.04 0.96
N LEU A 41 2.57 16.30 1.27
CA LEU A 41 1.77 16.53 2.47
C LEU A 41 2.57 16.29 3.76
N ALA A 42 3.43 15.28 3.79
CA ALA A 42 4.34 15.05 4.92
C ALA A 42 5.33 16.20 5.15
N ALA A 43 5.71 16.92 4.10
CA ALA A 43 6.60 18.08 4.20
C ALA A 43 5.85 19.38 4.51
N GLU A 44 4.68 19.60 3.90
CA GLU A 44 3.91 20.84 4.05
C GLU A 44 3.05 20.85 5.33
N GLU A 45 2.51 19.69 5.74
CA GLU A 45 1.58 19.53 6.87
C GLU A 45 1.93 18.29 7.72
N PRO A 46 3.16 18.17 8.27
CA PRO A 46 3.63 16.95 8.93
C PRO A 46 2.75 16.48 10.09
N ASP A 47 2.17 17.42 10.84
CA ASP A 47 1.37 17.15 12.04
C ASP A 47 -0.14 16.97 11.74
N SER A 48 -0.57 17.16 10.49
CA SER A 48 -1.97 16.95 10.11
C SER A 48 -2.32 15.47 10.08
N GLU A 49 -3.52 15.13 10.57
CA GLU A 49 -4.03 13.75 10.59
C GLU A 49 -4.23 13.22 9.17
N ALA A 50 -3.60 12.08 8.88
CA ALA A 50 -3.64 11.43 7.58
C ALA A 50 -4.42 10.12 7.57
N LEU A 51 -4.41 9.38 8.68
CA LEU A 51 -5.08 8.08 8.79
C LEU A 51 -5.56 7.86 10.21
N VAL A 52 -6.83 7.50 10.35
CA VAL A 52 -7.40 6.95 11.59
C VAL A 52 -7.70 5.48 11.35
N TRP A 53 -7.09 4.62 12.13
CA TRP A 53 -7.35 3.19 12.13
C TRP A 53 -8.06 2.78 13.41
N CYS A 54 -9.07 1.93 13.27
CA CYS A 54 -9.74 1.32 14.42
C CYS A 54 -10.06 -0.16 14.14
N ASN A 55 -10.17 -0.95 15.19
CA ASN A 55 -10.53 -2.37 15.11
C ASN A 55 -11.85 -2.66 15.87
N VAL A 56 -12.28 -3.91 15.79
CA VAL A 56 -13.52 -4.36 16.46
C VAL A 56 -13.41 -4.41 17.99
N ALA A 57 -12.22 -4.40 18.55
CA ALA A 57 -11.97 -4.31 19.98
C ALA A 57 -12.04 -2.87 20.52
N GLY A 58 -12.22 -1.88 19.63
CA GLY A 58 -12.28 -0.47 20.00
C GLY A 58 -10.90 0.19 20.12
N GLU A 59 -9.84 -0.50 19.72
CA GLU A 59 -8.51 0.13 19.65
C GLU A 59 -8.48 1.12 18.50
N GLU A 60 -7.88 2.28 18.73
CA GLU A 60 -7.71 3.35 17.74
C GLU A 60 -6.25 3.76 17.63
N ARG A 61 -5.78 4.00 16.41
CA ARG A 61 -4.48 4.59 16.12
C ARG A 61 -4.64 5.71 15.11
N ARG A 62 -4.00 6.83 15.39
CA ARG A 62 -3.95 7.99 14.51
C ARG A 62 -2.54 8.16 13.98
N PHE A 63 -2.43 8.47 12.72
CA PHE A 63 -1.17 8.71 12.05
C PHE A 63 -1.22 10.07 11.36
N THR A 64 -0.17 10.84 11.52
CA THR A 64 0.02 12.08 10.77
C THR A 64 0.63 11.81 9.39
N TYR A 65 0.61 12.81 8.50
CA TYR A 65 1.31 12.70 7.22
C TYR A 65 2.81 12.48 7.40
N GLY A 66 3.43 13.19 8.34
CA GLY A 66 4.86 13.00 8.67
C GLY A 66 5.18 11.57 9.09
N GLU A 67 4.38 11.01 10.01
CA GLU A 67 4.54 9.62 10.45
C GLU A 67 4.34 8.59 9.32
N LEU A 68 3.31 8.76 8.47
CA LEU A 68 3.11 7.88 7.32
C LEU A 68 4.25 7.99 6.30
N GLY A 69 4.77 9.20 6.07
CA GLY A 69 5.94 9.43 5.24
C GLY A 69 7.16 8.65 5.74
N GLU A 70 7.49 8.78 7.03
CA GLU A 70 8.60 8.06 7.66
C GLU A 70 8.40 6.53 7.64
N LEU A 71 7.23 6.06 8.06
CA LEU A 71 6.91 4.63 8.08
C LEU A 71 6.99 4.02 6.68
N SER A 72 6.49 4.71 5.66
CA SER A 72 6.57 4.24 4.28
C SER A 72 8.01 4.16 3.78
N ASN A 73 8.89 5.11 4.15
CA ASN A 73 10.31 5.07 3.84
C ASN A 73 11.02 3.89 4.50
N ARG A 74 10.74 3.64 5.77
CA ARG A 74 11.28 2.49 6.52
C ARG A 74 10.83 1.17 5.91
N THR A 75 9.55 1.07 5.55
CA THR A 75 8.96 -0.12 4.90
C THR A 75 9.56 -0.33 3.51
N ALA A 76 9.73 0.72 2.70
CA ALA A 76 10.37 0.63 1.39
C ALA A 76 11.82 0.13 1.49
N ASN A 77 12.58 0.64 2.47
CA ASN A 77 13.94 0.18 2.71
C ASN A 77 14.00 -1.29 3.17
N ALA A 78 13.05 -1.73 3.98
CA ALA A 78 12.96 -3.13 4.40
C ALA A 78 12.64 -4.05 3.21
N LEU A 79 11.64 -3.69 2.38
CA LEU A 79 11.26 -4.45 1.19
C LEU A 79 12.41 -4.50 0.16
N ARG A 80 13.12 -3.37 -0.03
CA ARG A 80 14.30 -3.33 -0.91
C ARG A 80 15.39 -4.27 -0.42
N ARG A 81 15.71 -4.25 0.88
CA ARG A 81 16.68 -5.20 1.47
C ARG A 81 16.25 -6.65 1.35
N ALA A 82 14.95 -6.92 1.38
CA ALA A 82 14.41 -8.25 1.14
C ALA A 82 14.47 -8.67 -0.34
N GLY A 83 14.81 -7.75 -1.26
CA GLY A 83 15.00 -8.04 -2.68
C GLY A 83 13.85 -7.60 -3.59
N VAL A 84 12.89 -6.79 -3.09
CA VAL A 84 11.84 -6.19 -3.92
C VAL A 84 12.42 -5.04 -4.74
N ASN A 85 12.23 -5.08 -6.06
CA ASN A 85 12.72 -4.11 -7.02
C ASN A 85 11.57 -3.49 -7.82
N LYS A 86 11.87 -2.45 -8.61
CA LYS A 86 10.93 -1.83 -9.54
C LYS A 86 10.35 -2.89 -10.49
N GLY A 87 9.02 -2.86 -10.67
CA GLY A 87 8.28 -3.78 -11.53
C GLY A 87 7.96 -5.14 -10.89
N ASP A 88 8.55 -5.49 -9.73
CA ASP A 88 8.16 -6.70 -9.01
C ASP A 88 6.72 -6.61 -8.53
N ARG A 89 5.98 -7.70 -8.64
CA ARG A 89 4.59 -7.79 -8.15
C ARG A 89 4.58 -8.34 -6.73
N VAL A 90 3.92 -7.61 -5.84
CA VAL A 90 3.83 -7.91 -4.41
C VAL A 90 2.37 -8.04 -4.01
N MET A 91 1.96 -9.23 -3.60
CA MET A 91 0.60 -9.48 -3.12
C MET A 91 0.45 -9.06 -1.66
N LEU A 92 -0.63 -8.31 -1.36
CA LEU A 92 -0.94 -7.81 -0.03
C LEU A 92 -2.18 -8.50 0.52
N MET A 93 -2.02 -9.27 1.60
CA MET A 93 -3.10 -9.96 2.31
C MET A 93 -3.14 -9.51 3.78
N LEU A 94 -3.42 -8.22 3.99
CA LEU A 94 -3.26 -7.54 5.29
C LEU A 94 -4.59 -7.25 6.01
N LYS A 95 -5.72 -7.84 5.56
CA LYS A 95 -7.02 -7.55 6.16
C LYS A 95 -7.24 -6.02 6.30
N ARG A 96 -7.55 -5.59 7.54
CA ARG A 96 -7.76 -4.19 7.94
C ARG A 96 -6.61 -3.67 8.79
N HIS A 97 -5.40 -4.18 8.64
CA HIS A 97 -4.21 -3.70 9.34
C HIS A 97 -3.76 -2.34 8.79
N HIS A 98 -3.33 -1.44 9.67
CA HIS A 98 -2.82 -0.13 9.25
C HIS A 98 -1.52 -0.23 8.41
N GLU A 99 -0.76 -1.31 8.57
CA GLU A 99 0.44 -1.62 7.79
C GLU A 99 0.15 -1.78 6.29
N TYR A 100 -1.11 -2.01 5.90
CA TYR A 100 -1.52 -1.99 4.50
C TYR A 100 -1.15 -0.65 3.84
N TRP A 101 -1.45 0.46 4.51
CA TRP A 101 -1.22 1.80 3.97
C TRP A 101 0.25 2.14 3.85
N THR A 102 1.04 1.83 4.87
CA THR A 102 2.51 2.03 4.81
C THR A 102 3.17 1.13 3.76
N THR A 103 2.66 -0.10 3.58
CA THR A 103 3.19 -1.04 2.59
C THR A 103 2.85 -0.61 1.17
N ILE A 104 1.61 -0.17 0.90
CA ILE A 104 1.24 0.27 -0.46
C ILE A 104 2.02 1.53 -0.87
N LEU A 105 2.20 2.48 0.04
CA LEU A 105 3.05 3.66 -0.20
C LEU A 105 4.51 3.28 -0.44
N ALA A 106 5.03 2.32 0.33
CA ALA A 106 6.39 1.81 0.13
C ALA A 106 6.58 1.15 -1.24
N LEU A 107 5.58 0.39 -1.71
CA LEU A 107 5.62 -0.23 -3.04
C LEU A 107 5.56 0.83 -4.15
N HIS A 108 4.75 1.88 -3.99
CA HIS A 108 4.76 3.02 -4.92
C HIS A 108 6.16 3.65 -4.98
N LYS A 109 6.80 3.92 -3.83
CA LYS A 109 8.17 4.48 -3.77
C LYS A 109 9.21 3.59 -4.45
N LEU A 110 9.05 2.27 -4.38
CA LEU A 110 9.92 1.32 -5.07
C LEU A 110 9.61 1.18 -6.57
N GLY A 111 8.47 1.69 -7.04
CA GLY A 111 7.95 1.42 -8.37
C GLY A 111 7.58 -0.06 -8.55
N ALA A 112 7.26 -0.75 -7.46
CA ALA A 112 6.74 -2.12 -7.47
C ALA A 112 5.21 -2.11 -7.65
N VAL A 113 4.66 -3.23 -8.12
CA VAL A 113 3.23 -3.38 -8.37
C VAL A 113 2.55 -4.00 -7.15
N ALA A 114 1.68 -3.24 -6.50
CA ALA A 114 0.86 -3.76 -5.42
C ALA A 114 -0.31 -4.58 -5.99
N VAL A 115 -0.50 -5.80 -5.47
CA VAL A 115 -1.60 -6.72 -5.82
C VAL A 115 -2.43 -7.00 -4.57
N PRO A 116 -3.42 -6.15 -4.24
CA PRO A 116 -4.29 -6.39 -3.10
C PRO A 116 -5.08 -7.69 -3.23
N ALA A 117 -5.16 -8.45 -2.16
CA ALA A 117 -5.90 -9.70 -2.13
C ALA A 117 -6.59 -9.92 -0.77
N THR A 118 -7.70 -10.65 -0.79
CA THR A 118 -8.41 -11.01 0.43
C THR A 118 -7.61 -12.00 1.29
N HIS A 119 -7.79 -11.94 2.58
CA HIS A 119 -7.23 -12.90 3.55
C HIS A 119 -7.94 -14.26 3.56
N MET A 120 -9.05 -14.39 2.81
CA MET A 120 -9.83 -15.64 2.72
C MET A 120 -9.33 -16.60 1.63
N LEU A 121 -8.17 -16.34 1.04
CA LEU A 121 -7.60 -17.19 0.01
C LEU A 121 -7.10 -18.51 0.61
N THR A 122 -7.42 -19.60 -0.09
CA THR A 122 -6.85 -20.93 0.17
C THR A 122 -5.48 -21.06 -0.50
N VAL A 123 -4.73 -22.13 -0.20
CA VAL A 123 -3.46 -22.43 -0.87
C VAL A 123 -3.63 -22.44 -2.39
N LYS A 124 -4.68 -23.10 -2.90
CA LYS A 124 -4.98 -23.17 -4.34
C LYS A 124 -5.15 -21.79 -4.97
N ASP A 125 -5.87 -20.89 -4.28
CA ASP A 125 -6.12 -19.55 -4.76
C ASP A 125 -4.84 -18.71 -4.79
N ILE A 126 -3.98 -18.87 -3.78
CA ILE A 126 -2.68 -18.20 -3.71
C ILE A 126 -1.78 -18.69 -4.86
N VAL A 127 -1.66 -20.00 -5.04
CA VAL A 127 -0.88 -20.61 -6.13
C VAL A 127 -1.32 -20.07 -7.49
N TYR A 128 -2.62 -20.09 -7.75
CA TYR A 128 -3.18 -19.56 -9.01
C TYR A 128 -2.75 -18.10 -9.27
N ARG A 129 -2.93 -17.22 -8.27
CA ARG A 129 -2.59 -15.80 -8.41
C ARG A 129 -1.09 -15.56 -8.56
N VAL A 130 -0.29 -16.29 -7.80
CA VAL A 130 1.17 -16.20 -7.88
C VAL A 130 1.65 -16.58 -9.27
N GLN A 131 1.12 -17.66 -9.84
CA GLN A 131 1.48 -18.10 -11.18
C GLN A 131 0.97 -17.15 -12.27
N ALA A 132 -0.32 -16.75 -12.19
CA ALA A 132 -0.95 -15.90 -13.18
C ALA A 132 -0.30 -14.52 -13.29
N ALA A 133 0.10 -13.93 -12.15
CA ALA A 133 0.71 -12.60 -12.10
C ALA A 133 2.24 -12.63 -11.88
N SER A 134 2.88 -13.80 -11.85
CA SER A 134 4.32 -13.95 -11.53
C SER A 134 4.70 -13.17 -10.27
N ILE A 135 3.93 -13.35 -9.20
CA ILE A 135 4.14 -12.64 -7.93
C ILE A 135 5.45 -13.11 -7.31
N LYS A 136 6.27 -12.14 -6.90
CA LYS A 136 7.59 -12.38 -6.30
C LYS A 136 7.55 -12.33 -4.78
N ALA A 137 6.71 -11.50 -4.21
CA ALA A 137 6.60 -11.31 -2.77
C ALA A 137 5.15 -11.35 -2.31
N VAL A 138 4.94 -11.80 -1.09
CA VAL A 138 3.65 -11.72 -0.38
C VAL A 138 3.90 -11.05 0.95
N VAL A 139 3.09 -10.04 1.27
CA VAL A 139 3.01 -9.43 2.59
C VAL A 139 1.68 -9.82 3.21
N CYS A 140 1.70 -10.57 4.30
CA CYS A 140 0.49 -11.07 4.95
C CYS A 140 0.54 -10.93 6.47
N THR A 141 -0.63 -11.05 7.10
CA THR A 141 -0.76 -11.11 8.56
C THR A 141 -0.41 -12.50 9.09
N PRO A 142 0.03 -12.63 10.35
CA PRO A 142 0.27 -13.92 11.00
C PRO A 142 -1.02 -14.61 11.47
N GLU A 143 -2.17 -13.95 11.31
CA GLU A 143 -3.44 -14.44 11.86
C GLU A 143 -4.00 -15.63 11.09
N GLY A 144 -4.52 -16.61 11.83
CA GLY A 144 -5.08 -17.82 11.28
C GLY A 144 -4.02 -18.65 10.53
N GLU A 145 -4.45 -19.30 9.46
CA GLU A 145 -3.60 -20.20 8.66
C GLU A 145 -2.94 -19.52 7.46
N LEU A 146 -3.10 -18.20 7.32
CA LEU A 146 -2.70 -17.46 6.11
C LEU A 146 -1.19 -17.56 5.85
N ALA A 147 -0.38 -17.43 6.90
CA ALA A 147 1.07 -17.55 6.79
C ALA A 147 1.49 -18.97 6.37
N ASP A 148 0.79 -20.00 6.88
CA ASP A 148 1.03 -21.39 6.51
C ASP A 148 0.62 -21.65 5.06
N TYR A 149 -0.51 -21.11 4.62
CA TYR A 149 -0.95 -21.20 3.22
C TYR A 149 0.04 -20.55 2.25
N VAL A 150 0.64 -19.42 2.63
CA VAL A 150 1.73 -18.79 1.85
C VAL A 150 2.96 -19.68 1.81
N ALA A 151 3.32 -20.31 2.94
CA ALA A 151 4.46 -21.24 3.00
C ALA A 151 4.24 -22.48 2.12
N GLU A 152 3.02 -23.04 2.13
CA GLU A 152 2.66 -24.15 1.25
C GLU A 152 2.67 -23.75 -0.24
N ALA A 153 2.07 -22.62 -0.58
CA ALA A 153 2.06 -22.13 -1.95
C ALA A 153 3.49 -21.92 -2.49
N ARG A 154 4.39 -21.46 -1.64
CA ARG A 154 5.80 -21.23 -2.00
C ARG A 154 6.51 -22.49 -2.46
N LYS A 155 6.14 -23.68 -1.94
CA LYS A 155 6.77 -24.96 -2.33
C LYS A 155 6.57 -25.29 -3.81
N VAL A 156 5.49 -24.78 -4.42
CA VAL A 156 5.11 -25.06 -5.82
C VAL A 156 5.14 -23.82 -6.72
N CYS A 157 5.53 -22.66 -6.18
CA CYS A 157 5.60 -21.38 -6.89
C CYS A 157 7.03 -20.83 -6.88
N PRO A 158 7.88 -21.17 -7.85
CA PRO A 158 9.30 -20.76 -7.85
C PRO A 158 9.51 -19.23 -7.93
N THR A 159 8.52 -18.46 -8.44
CA THR A 159 8.59 -17.01 -8.46
C THR A 159 8.40 -16.38 -7.08
N LEU A 160 7.69 -17.04 -6.16
CA LEU A 160 7.43 -16.56 -4.82
C LEU A 160 8.65 -16.77 -3.92
N THR A 161 9.60 -15.85 -3.98
CA THR A 161 10.88 -15.93 -3.26
C THR A 161 10.88 -15.20 -1.92
N ILE A 162 9.96 -14.22 -1.73
CA ILE A 162 9.95 -13.31 -0.57
C ILE A 162 8.60 -13.39 0.17
N PRO A 163 8.47 -14.24 1.19
CA PRO A 163 7.34 -14.16 2.13
C PRO A 163 7.67 -13.17 3.24
N CYS A 164 6.84 -12.15 3.41
CA CYS A 164 6.93 -11.19 4.51
C CYS A 164 5.70 -11.36 5.40
N ILE A 165 5.93 -11.60 6.69
CA ILE A 165 4.86 -11.65 7.69
C ILE A 165 4.94 -10.39 8.52
N VAL A 166 3.86 -9.62 8.53
CA VAL A 166 3.72 -8.47 9.42
C VAL A 166 3.41 -9.00 10.82
N ARG A 167 4.33 -8.79 11.73
CA ARG A 167 4.12 -9.11 13.15
C ARG A 167 3.75 -7.81 13.87
N GLN A 168 2.67 -7.84 14.62
CA GLN A 168 2.43 -6.78 15.60
C GLN A 168 3.54 -6.82 16.65
N PRO A 169 4.01 -5.65 17.14
CA PRO A 169 4.89 -5.63 18.29
C PRO A 169 4.23 -6.43 19.40
N LYS A 170 4.98 -7.31 20.06
CA LYS A 170 4.53 -7.88 21.33
C LYS A 170 4.49 -6.72 22.31
N GLU A 171 3.35 -6.52 22.97
CA GLU A 171 3.21 -5.68 24.14
C GLU A 171 4.21 -6.10 25.22
#